data_333b3d5ed8b0bb488f25004642a6b70d
#
_entry.id   333b3d5ed8b0bb488f25004642a6b70d
#
_cell.length_a   1.000
_cell.length_b   1.000
_cell.length_c   1.000
_cell.angle_alpha   90.00
_cell.angle_beta   90.00
_cell.angle_gamma   90.00
#
_symmetry.space_group_name_H-M   'P 1'
#
loop_
_entity.id
_entity.type
_entity.pdbx_description
1 polymer ?
#
loop_
_entity_poly.entity_id
_entity_poly.type
_entity_poly.pdbx_seq_one_letter_code
_entity_poly.pdbx_strand_id
1 'polypeptide(L)'
;MASSYEKDIKEAGADKLELTKKIDLSMMKYLWMANPLSRARTDSIPKFLRNVELLKNFSDNELRILAKFLHNRKFSEGEVVFRAGEVGIGFYFIFSGNIELSHDDIGSHVNNEKFLVLEEFSYFGELALLQEGNQRTATALAKNKCELVGIFKPDLDTLIVRHPIIAAKLIQSISIALADRLYFLTIEASKMYNKIKQMESR
;
A
#
# COMPACT_ATOMS: atom_id res chain seq x y z
N MET A 1 37.48 -16.60 16.80
CA MET A 1 36.96 -15.67 17.83
C MET A 1 36.79 -14.31 17.17
N ALA A 2 35.58 -13.94 16.81
CA ALA A 2 35.30 -12.60 16.28
C ALA A 2 35.45 -11.61 17.45
N SER A 3 36.18 -10.53 17.23
CA SER A 3 36.50 -9.50 18.21
C SER A 3 35.21 -8.85 18.74
N SER A 4 35.17 -8.57 20.05
CA SER A 4 34.12 -7.81 20.74
C SER A 4 33.75 -6.53 19.96
N TYR A 5 34.72 -5.92 19.30
CA TYR A 5 34.59 -4.70 18.51
C TYR A 5 33.69 -4.86 17.24
N GLU A 6 33.68 -6.03 16.61
CA GLU A 6 32.80 -6.30 15.44
C GLU A 6 31.32 -6.49 15.84
N LYS A 7 31.09 -6.97 17.08
CA LYS A 7 29.74 -7.07 17.63
C LYS A 7 29.14 -5.68 17.91
N ASP A 8 29.98 -4.83 18.57
CA ASP A 8 29.55 -3.47 18.94
C ASP A 8 29.25 -2.58 17.69
N ILE A 9 30.02 -2.79 16.60
CA ILE A 9 29.74 -2.09 15.32
C ILE A 9 28.47 -2.59 14.64
N LYS A 10 28.17 -3.88 14.71
CA LYS A 10 26.92 -4.44 14.15
C LYS A 10 25.71 -4.01 14.95
N GLU A 11 25.78 -3.96 16.28
CA GLU A 11 24.70 -3.49 17.14
C GLU A 11 24.47 -1.98 16.98
N ALA A 12 25.53 -1.17 16.91
CA ALA A 12 25.42 0.27 16.65
C ALA A 12 24.90 0.58 15.22
N GLY A 13 25.22 -0.28 14.24
CA GLY A 13 24.69 -0.18 12.89
C GLY A 13 23.22 -0.55 12.78
N ALA A 14 22.78 -1.57 13.54
CA ALA A 14 21.38 -1.99 13.60
C ALA A 14 20.51 -0.93 14.29
N ASP A 15 20.97 -0.37 15.41
CA ASP A 15 20.28 0.71 16.13
C ASP A 15 20.15 1.98 15.28
N LYS A 16 21.19 2.33 14.53
CA LYS A 16 21.15 3.47 13.61
C LYS A 16 20.19 3.24 12.43
N LEU A 17 20.08 2.00 11.95
CA LEU A 17 19.14 1.62 10.88
C LEU A 17 17.70 1.61 11.38
N GLU A 18 17.45 1.18 12.62
CA GLU A 18 16.11 1.26 13.23
C GLU A 18 15.70 2.70 13.55
N LEU A 19 16.61 3.55 14.01
CA LEU A 19 16.33 4.97 14.25
C LEU A 19 16.04 5.73 12.95
N THR A 20 16.78 5.47 11.87
CA THR A 20 16.51 6.06 10.56
C THR A 20 15.20 5.58 9.97
N LYS A 21 14.84 4.29 10.12
CA LYS A 21 13.52 3.76 9.72
C LYS A 21 12.38 4.38 10.53
N LYS A 22 12.52 4.55 11.84
CA LYS A 22 11.51 5.21 12.70
C LYS A 22 11.32 6.69 12.38
N ILE A 23 12.41 7.40 12.07
CA ILE A 23 12.37 8.81 11.71
C ILE A 23 11.70 9.01 10.35
N ASP A 24 11.98 8.15 9.36
CA ASP A 24 11.41 8.23 8.01
C ASP A 24 9.91 7.93 8.02
N LEU A 25 9.46 6.91 8.75
CA LEU A 25 8.06 6.59 8.98
C LEU A 25 7.30 7.73 9.69
N SER A 26 7.93 8.35 10.68
CA SER A 26 7.34 9.49 11.42
C SER A 26 7.26 10.73 10.53
N MET A 27 8.29 11.02 9.73
CA MET A 27 8.31 12.17 8.81
C MET A 27 7.28 12.02 7.69
N MET A 28 7.16 10.84 7.07
CA MET A 28 6.14 10.62 6.03
C MET A 28 4.72 10.71 6.59
N LYS A 29 4.47 10.16 7.78
CA LYS A 29 3.20 10.34 8.48
C LYS A 29 2.93 11.82 8.77
N TYR A 30 3.95 12.57 9.21
CA TYR A 30 3.85 14.00 9.49
C TYR A 30 3.54 14.82 8.22
N LEU A 31 4.18 14.49 7.09
CA LEU A 31 3.90 15.11 5.79
C LEU A 31 2.47 14.83 5.30
N TRP A 32 1.94 13.63 5.55
CA TRP A 32 0.56 13.29 5.25
C TRP A 32 -0.44 14.02 6.18
N MET A 33 -0.13 14.15 7.46
CA MET A 33 -0.97 14.82 8.45
C MET A 33 -0.90 16.35 8.36
N ALA A 34 0.21 16.92 7.92
CA ALA A 34 0.45 18.36 7.87
C ALA A 34 -0.32 19.08 6.74
N ASN A 35 -1.14 18.39 5.94
CA ASN A 35 -1.94 19.00 4.90
C ASN A 35 -3.27 19.53 5.48
N PRO A 36 -3.42 20.86 5.69
CA PRO A 36 -4.53 21.46 6.43
C PRO A 36 -5.90 21.35 5.72
N LEU A 37 -5.94 20.87 4.47
CA LEU A 37 -7.17 20.74 3.70
C LEU A 37 -7.98 19.48 4.03
N SER A 38 -7.47 18.59 4.91
CA SER A 38 -8.09 17.29 5.21
C SER A 38 -9.31 17.37 6.14
N ARG A 39 -9.52 18.47 6.87
CA ARG A 39 -10.57 18.58 7.91
C ARG A 39 -12.00 18.79 7.39
N ALA A 40 -12.20 19.19 6.15
CA ALA A 40 -13.52 19.65 5.66
C ALA A 40 -14.45 18.54 5.12
N ARG A 41 -14.03 17.24 5.12
CA ARG A 41 -14.80 16.16 4.48
C ARG A 41 -15.03 14.92 5.37
N THR A 42 -15.14 15.07 6.66
CA THR A 42 -15.33 13.95 7.61
C THR A 42 -16.59 13.12 7.30
N ASP A 43 -17.64 13.70 6.70
CA ASP A 43 -18.89 13.01 6.39
C ASP A 43 -18.87 12.31 4.99
N SER A 44 -17.95 12.68 4.11
CA SER A 44 -17.86 12.10 2.76
C SER A 44 -17.07 10.78 2.72
N ILE A 45 -16.06 10.63 3.60
CA ILE A 45 -15.21 9.43 3.62
C ILE A 45 -16.00 8.15 3.96
N PRO A 46 -16.86 8.08 5.00
CA PRO A 46 -17.65 6.88 5.25
C PRO A 46 -18.58 6.49 4.10
N LYS A 47 -19.17 7.48 3.41
CA LYS A 47 -20.01 7.25 2.23
C LYS A 47 -19.20 6.70 1.04
N PHE A 48 -18.01 7.23 0.84
CA PHE A 48 -17.06 6.72 -0.15
C PHE A 48 -16.67 5.27 0.17
N LEU A 49 -16.25 4.98 1.41
CA LEU A 49 -15.83 3.64 1.84
C LEU A 49 -16.93 2.58 1.65
N ARG A 50 -18.20 2.97 1.69
CA ARG A 50 -19.33 2.07 1.43
C ARG A 50 -19.31 1.49 0.01
N ASN A 51 -18.75 2.22 -0.96
CA ASN A 51 -18.65 1.80 -2.35
C ASN A 51 -17.37 1.01 -2.66
N VAL A 52 -16.45 0.90 -1.70
CA VAL A 52 -15.23 0.11 -1.85
C VAL A 52 -15.55 -1.37 -1.62
N GLU A 53 -15.39 -2.21 -2.64
CA GLU A 53 -15.74 -3.64 -2.58
C GLU A 53 -15.03 -4.38 -1.43
N LEU A 54 -13.78 -4.02 -1.14
CA LEU A 54 -13.00 -4.55 -0.01
C LEU A 54 -13.73 -4.42 1.34
N LEU A 55 -14.55 -3.37 1.48
CA LEU A 55 -15.20 -3.00 2.74
C LEU A 55 -16.70 -3.31 2.77
N LYS A 56 -17.21 -4.09 1.82
CA LYS A 56 -18.64 -4.42 1.70
C LYS A 56 -19.24 -5.05 2.97
N ASN A 57 -18.43 -5.81 3.72
CA ASN A 57 -18.87 -6.49 4.94
C ASN A 57 -18.88 -5.59 6.19
N PHE A 58 -18.50 -4.30 6.07
CA PHE A 58 -18.53 -3.36 7.18
C PHE A 58 -19.89 -2.71 7.33
N SER A 59 -20.35 -2.54 8.57
CA SER A 59 -21.51 -1.69 8.87
C SER A 59 -21.17 -0.22 8.74
N ASP A 60 -22.17 0.66 8.62
CA ASP A 60 -21.95 2.11 8.53
C ASP A 60 -21.24 2.67 9.76
N ASN A 61 -21.51 2.11 10.93
CA ASN A 61 -20.82 2.52 12.16
C ASN A 61 -19.33 2.12 12.14
N GLU A 62 -19.02 0.92 11.65
CA GLU A 62 -17.64 0.46 11.52
C GLU A 62 -16.88 1.32 10.49
N LEU A 63 -17.51 1.71 9.38
CA LEU A 63 -16.90 2.61 8.39
C LEU A 63 -16.67 4.02 8.96
N ARG A 64 -17.57 4.55 9.79
CA ARG A 64 -17.35 5.83 10.49
C ARG A 64 -16.17 5.75 11.47
N ILE A 65 -16.01 4.61 12.14
CA ILE A 65 -14.86 4.40 13.04
C ILE A 65 -13.58 4.28 12.22
N LEU A 66 -13.56 3.44 11.19
CA LEU A 66 -12.39 3.27 10.30
C LEU A 66 -11.95 4.61 9.69
N ALA A 67 -12.90 5.43 9.26
CA ALA A 67 -12.62 6.75 8.67
C ALA A 67 -11.80 7.68 9.59
N LYS A 68 -11.86 7.51 10.91
CA LYS A 68 -11.06 8.30 11.87
C LYS A 68 -9.57 7.96 11.86
N PHE A 69 -9.20 6.81 11.30
CA PHE A 69 -7.82 6.33 11.17
C PHE A 69 -7.27 6.54 9.75
N LEU A 70 -8.03 7.17 8.88
CA LEU A 70 -7.65 7.43 7.50
C LEU A 70 -7.18 8.87 7.32
N HIS A 71 -6.17 9.03 6.47
CA HIS A 71 -5.56 10.32 6.14
C HIS A 71 -5.78 10.62 4.66
N ASN A 72 -6.22 11.82 4.36
CA ASN A 72 -6.49 12.27 3.01
C ASN A 72 -5.31 13.09 2.46
N ARG A 73 -4.93 12.84 1.20
CA ARG A 73 -3.95 13.63 0.46
C ARG A 73 -4.36 13.79 -1.00
N LYS A 74 -4.09 14.99 -1.55
CA LYS A 74 -4.27 15.29 -2.97
C LYS A 74 -2.94 15.21 -3.70
N PHE A 75 -3.00 14.72 -4.92
CA PHE A 75 -1.88 14.60 -5.84
C PHE A 75 -2.21 15.31 -7.14
N SER A 76 -1.23 16.02 -7.68
CA SER A 76 -1.31 16.62 -9.01
C SER A 76 -1.05 15.56 -10.08
N GLU A 77 -1.45 15.81 -11.31
CA GLU A 77 -1.09 14.98 -12.45
C GLU A 77 0.44 14.84 -12.56
N GLY A 78 0.91 13.60 -12.77
CA GLY A 78 2.34 13.29 -12.83
C GLY A 78 3.04 13.21 -11.46
N GLU A 79 2.34 13.48 -10.34
CA GLU A 79 2.94 13.37 -9.00
C GLU A 79 3.08 11.90 -8.59
N VAL A 80 4.26 11.52 -8.11
CA VAL A 80 4.56 10.17 -7.63
C VAL A 80 4.04 10.00 -6.21
N VAL A 81 3.24 8.96 -5.98
CA VAL A 81 2.75 8.57 -4.64
C VAL A 81 3.84 7.82 -3.88
N PHE A 82 4.49 6.87 -4.53
CA PHE A 82 5.68 6.13 -4.07
C PHE A 82 6.37 5.44 -5.27
N ARG A 83 7.63 5.06 -5.08
CA ARG A 83 8.43 4.36 -6.09
C ARG A 83 8.64 2.90 -5.76
N ALA A 84 8.84 2.06 -6.79
CA ALA A 84 9.32 0.70 -6.62
C ALA A 84 10.62 0.68 -5.80
N GLY A 85 10.78 -0.31 -4.92
CA GLY A 85 11.92 -0.42 -4.02
C GLY A 85 11.86 0.44 -2.75
N GLU A 86 11.00 1.45 -2.66
CA GLU A 86 10.82 2.20 -1.40
C GLU A 86 10.15 1.34 -0.33
N VAL A 87 10.48 1.59 0.94
CA VAL A 87 9.81 0.91 2.06
C VAL A 87 8.35 1.36 2.12
N GLY A 88 7.45 0.40 2.00
CA GLY A 88 6.02 0.65 2.07
C GLY A 88 5.56 0.92 3.50
N ILE A 89 4.79 1.99 3.70
CA ILE A 89 4.27 2.39 5.02
C ILE A 89 2.75 2.54 5.09
N GLY A 90 2.07 2.55 3.95
CA GLY A 90 0.65 2.83 3.87
C GLY A 90 -0.08 2.02 2.81
N PHE A 91 -1.37 1.87 3.02
CA PHE A 91 -2.37 1.29 2.15
C PHE A 91 -3.35 2.38 1.74
N TYR A 92 -3.72 2.46 0.47
CA TYR A 92 -4.42 3.60 -0.10
C TYR A 92 -5.68 3.18 -0.83
N PHE A 93 -6.75 3.96 -0.64
CA PHE A 93 -7.98 3.94 -1.41
C PHE A 93 -8.00 5.15 -2.34
N ILE A 94 -8.43 4.99 -3.58
CA ILE A 94 -8.58 6.08 -4.55
C ILE A 94 -9.95 6.72 -4.35
N PHE A 95 -9.96 7.90 -3.70
CA PHE A 95 -11.18 8.67 -3.45
C PHE A 95 -11.68 9.35 -4.73
N SER A 96 -10.76 9.83 -5.58
CA SER A 96 -11.05 10.38 -6.90
C SER A 96 -9.81 10.39 -7.78
N GLY A 97 -9.99 10.35 -9.09
CA GLY A 97 -8.90 10.32 -10.07
C GLY A 97 -8.40 8.90 -10.36
N ASN A 98 -7.25 8.82 -11.05
CA ASN A 98 -6.68 7.57 -11.54
C ASN A 98 -5.23 7.44 -11.14
N ILE A 99 -4.83 6.26 -10.67
CA ILE A 99 -3.44 5.92 -10.33
C ILE A 99 -2.94 4.89 -11.34
N GLU A 100 -1.77 5.15 -11.88
CA GLU A 100 -1.03 4.23 -12.73
C GLU A 100 0.03 3.50 -11.89
N LEU A 101 -0.01 2.16 -11.95
CA LEU A 101 1.02 1.31 -11.34
C LEU A 101 1.91 0.78 -12.46
N SER A 102 3.21 1.06 -12.38
CA SER A 102 4.23 0.55 -13.28
C SER A 102 5.19 -0.38 -12.54
N HIS A 103 5.47 -1.53 -13.14
CA HIS A 103 6.56 -2.39 -12.72
C HIS A 103 7.79 -2.01 -13.57
N ASP A 104 8.58 -1.06 -13.08
CA ASP A 104 9.89 -0.80 -13.64
C ASP A 104 10.78 -2.01 -13.32
N ASP A 105 11.03 -2.85 -14.31
CA ASP A 105 12.12 -3.81 -14.22
C ASP A 105 13.41 -3.01 -14.10
N ILE A 106 14.02 -3.04 -12.92
CA ILE A 106 15.31 -2.43 -12.63
C ILE A 106 16.32 -3.14 -13.56
N GLY A 107 16.50 -2.61 -14.78
CA GLY A 107 17.52 -3.05 -15.71
C GLY A 107 17.05 -3.60 -17.07
N SER A 108 15.79 -3.69 -17.38
CA SER A 108 15.33 -4.09 -18.71
C SER A 108 14.91 -2.89 -19.55
N HIS A 109 15.71 -2.58 -20.60
CA HIS A 109 15.36 -1.64 -21.67
C HIS A 109 14.28 -2.22 -22.63
N VAL A 110 13.37 -3.03 -22.14
CA VAL A 110 12.31 -3.59 -22.96
C VAL A 110 11.06 -2.75 -22.77
N ASN A 111 10.68 -2.02 -23.80
CA ASN A 111 9.50 -1.15 -23.92
C ASN A 111 8.15 -1.91 -23.81
N ASN A 112 7.98 -2.77 -22.83
CA ASN A 112 6.71 -3.45 -22.53
C ASN A 112 6.32 -3.17 -21.06
N GLU A 113 6.26 -1.91 -20.70
CA GLU A 113 5.69 -1.45 -19.45
C GLU A 113 4.21 -1.86 -19.39
N LYS A 114 3.91 -2.88 -18.59
CA LYS A 114 2.51 -3.21 -18.28
C LYS A 114 2.04 -2.24 -17.21
N PHE A 115 1.35 -1.21 -17.64
CA PHE A 115 0.67 -0.28 -16.73
C PHE A 115 -0.67 -0.86 -16.30
N LEU A 116 -0.91 -0.87 -15.00
CA LEU A 116 -2.24 -1.10 -14.45
C LEU A 116 -2.80 0.25 -14.01
N VAL A 117 -3.90 0.66 -14.62
CA VAL A 117 -4.60 1.88 -14.22
C VAL A 117 -5.69 1.49 -13.22
N LEU A 118 -5.63 2.10 -12.04
CA LEU A 118 -6.61 1.97 -10.97
C LEU A 118 -7.47 3.23 -10.92
N GLU A 119 -8.77 3.04 -10.76
CA GLU A 119 -9.78 4.10 -10.76
C GLU A 119 -10.38 4.30 -9.37
N GLU A 120 -11.29 5.26 -9.24
CA GLU A 120 -12.07 5.52 -8.03
C GLU A 120 -12.64 4.21 -7.44
N PHE A 121 -12.70 4.12 -6.12
CA PHE A 121 -13.07 2.95 -5.29
C PHE A 121 -12.06 1.78 -5.34
N SER A 122 -11.01 1.84 -6.17
CA SER A 122 -9.91 0.89 -6.14
C SER A 122 -8.97 1.17 -4.96
N TYR A 123 -8.08 0.21 -4.68
CA TYR A 123 -7.10 0.28 -3.60
C TYR A 123 -5.77 -0.33 -4.02
N PHE A 124 -4.67 0.08 -3.37
CA PHE A 124 -3.32 -0.40 -3.65
C PHE A 124 -2.38 -0.22 -2.46
N GLY A 125 -1.25 -0.93 -2.48
CA GLY A 125 -0.20 -0.82 -1.47
C GLY A 125 -0.49 -1.60 -0.18
N GLU A 126 -1.41 -2.57 -0.22
CA GLU A 126 -1.88 -3.37 0.90
C GLU A 126 -0.79 -4.18 1.60
N LEU A 127 0.23 -4.64 0.87
CA LEU A 127 1.34 -5.42 1.43
C LEU A 127 2.09 -4.65 2.52
N ALA A 128 2.15 -3.32 2.41
CA ALA A 128 2.80 -2.46 3.38
C ALA A 128 2.15 -2.45 4.77
N LEU A 129 0.87 -2.83 4.89
CA LEU A 129 0.21 -3.00 6.18
C LEU A 129 0.50 -4.35 6.83
N LEU A 130 0.70 -5.39 6.02
CA LEU A 130 0.79 -6.77 6.48
C LEU A 130 2.22 -7.21 6.76
N GLN A 131 3.22 -6.63 6.08
CA GLN A 131 4.61 -6.99 6.21
C GLN A 131 5.46 -5.79 6.62
N GLU A 132 6.27 -5.95 7.67
CA GLU A 132 7.24 -4.93 8.05
C GLU A 132 8.43 -4.91 7.09
N GLY A 133 8.85 -3.70 6.73
CA GLY A 133 10.01 -3.50 5.85
C GLY A 133 9.81 -3.95 4.40
N ASN A 134 8.58 -4.28 4.00
CA ASN A 134 8.28 -4.68 2.63
C ASN A 134 8.51 -3.50 1.67
N GLN A 135 9.26 -3.75 0.62
CA GLN A 135 9.49 -2.79 -0.44
C GLN A 135 8.30 -2.74 -1.39
N ARG A 136 8.02 -1.57 -1.94
CA ARG A 136 7.03 -1.39 -3.00
C ARG A 136 7.43 -2.21 -4.22
N THR A 137 6.52 -3.03 -4.72
CA THR A 137 6.74 -3.85 -5.91
C THR A 137 6.53 -3.06 -7.21
N ALA A 138 5.92 -1.89 -7.15
CA ALA A 138 5.61 -1.04 -8.28
C ALA A 138 5.75 0.43 -7.91
N THR A 139 5.94 1.28 -8.91
CA THR A 139 5.81 2.74 -8.79
C THR A 139 4.35 3.12 -8.98
N ALA A 140 3.81 3.97 -8.10
CA ALA A 140 2.46 4.52 -8.20
C ALA A 140 2.53 6.00 -8.59
N LEU A 141 1.89 6.36 -9.72
CA LEU A 141 1.86 7.69 -10.30
C LEU A 141 0.41 8.19 -10.42
N ALA A 142 0.15 9.43 -10.07
CA ALA A 142 -1.13 10.09 -10.32
C ALA A 142 -1.26 10.43 -11.81
N LYS A 143 -2.16 9.74 -12.52
CA LYS A 143 -2.37 9.92 -13.97
C LYS A 143 -3.12 11.22 -14.31
N ASN A 144 -3.87 11.71 -13.36
CA ASN A 144 -4.58 12.97 -13.37
C ASN A 144 -4.61 13.52 -11.94
N LYS A 145 -5.36 14.60 -11.70
CA LYS A 145 -5.55 15.12 -10.34
C LYS A 145 -6.29 14.09 -9.49
N CYS A 146 -5.62 13.56 -8.45
CA CYS A 146 -6.12 12.51 -7.60
C CYS A 146 -6.29 12.95 -6.15
N GLU A 147 -7.23 12.29 -5.46
CA GLU A 147 -7.38 12.36 -4.01
C GLU A 147 -7.32 10.93 -3.46
N LEU A 148 -6.39 10.67 -2.56
CA LEU A 148 -6.19 9.37 -1.94
C LEU A 148 -6.53 9.44 -0.45
N VAL A 149 -7.11 8.35 0.06
CA VAL A 149 -7.36 8.15 1.48
C VAL A 149 -6.54 6.95 1.94
N GLY A 150 -5.58 7.19 2.84
CA GLY A 150 -4.61 6.18 3.27
C GLY A 150 -4.70 5.81 4.74
N ILE A 151 -4.37 4.56 5.06
CA ILE A 151 -4.11 4.07 6.42
C ILE A 151 -2.66 3.62 6.52
N PHE A 152 -1.99 3.98 7.60
CA PHE A 152 -0.59 3.65 7.84
C PHE A 152 -0.45 2.58 8.93
N LYS A 153 0.69 1.89 8.97
CA LYS A 153 0.95 0.85 9.96
C LYS A 153 0.66 1.29 11.40
N PRO A 154 1.11 2.46 11.89
CA PRO A 154 0.79 2.92 13.25
C PRO A 154 -0.70 3.17 13.49
N ASP A 155 -1.46 3.52 12.44
CA ASP A 155 -2.92 3.70 12.56
C ASP A 155 -3.61 2.34 12.68
N LEU A 156 -3.14 1.33 11.92
CA LEU A 156 -3.62 -0.04 12.05
C LEU A 156 -3.31 -0.61 13.44
N ASP A 157 -2.10 -0.40 13.98
CA ASP A 157 -1.72 -0.84 15.32
C ASP A 157 -2.62 -0.20 16.39
N THR A 158 -2.93 1.09 16.23
CA THR A 158 -3.89 1.79 17.10
C THR A 158 -5.31 1.24 16.94
N LEU A 159 -5.73 0.93 15.71
CA LEU A 159 -7.04 0.34 15.42
C LEU A 159 -7.17 -1.06 16.05
N ILE A 160 -6.10 -1.88 16.00
CA ILE A 160 -6.06 -3.21 16.64
C ILE A 160 -6.31 -3.10 18.14
N VAL A 161 -5.69 -2.13 18.81
CA VAL A 161 -5.83 -1.95 20.27
C VAL A 161 -7.22 -1.40 20.64
N ARG A 162 -7.73 -0.41 19.88
CA ARG A 162 -8.95 0.32 20.23
C ARG A 162 -10.21 -0.31 19.68
N HIS A 163 -10.15 -0.94 18.51
CA HIS A 163 -11.29 -1.50 17.80
C HIS A 163 -10.92 -2.84 17.13
N PRO A 164 -10.57 -3.89 17.91
CA PRO A 164 -9.99 -5.14 17.41
C PRO A 164 -10.89 -5.84 16.38
N ILE A 165 -12.20 -5.77 16.52
CA ILE A 165 -13.13 -6.39 15.55
C ILE A 165 -13.04 -5.69 14.18
N ILE A 166 -12.94 -4.36 14.16
CA ILE A 166 -12.81 -3.59 12.92
C ILE A 166 -11.46 -3.86 12.26
N ALA A 167 -10.39 -3.90 13.06
CA ALA A 167 -9.06 -4.24 12.59
C ALA A 167 -9.01 -5.66 11.99
N ALA A 168 -9.60 -6.64 12.69
CA ALA A 168 -9.68 -8.02 12.22
C ALA A 168 -10.43 -8.13 10.89
N LYS A 169 -11.57 -7.44 10.75
CA LYS A 169 -12.32 -7.39 9.48
C LYS A 169 -11.49 -6.76 8.35
N LEU A 170 -10.76 -5.68 8.62
CA LEU A 170 -9.91 -5.03 7.62
C LEU A 170 -8.80 -5.98 7.15
N ILE A 171 -8.08 -6.60 8.08
CA ILE A 171 -7.02 -7.56 7.79
C ILE A 171 -7.59 -8.76 7.01
N GLN A 172 -8.74 -9.30 7.43
CA GLN A 172 -9.41 -10.40 6.74
C GLN A 172 -9.79 -10.02 5.30
N SER A 173 -10.38 -8.85 5.09
CA SER A 173 -10.75 -8.37 3.75
C SER A 173 -9.51 -8.24 2.84
N ILE A 174 -8.42 -7.66 3.35
CA ILE A 174 -7.16 -7.55 2.61
C ILE A 174 -6.59 -8.94 2.30
N SER A 175 -6.63 -9.87 3.27
CA SER A 175 -6.11 -11.24 3.08
C SER A 175 -6.89 -12.00 2.01
N ILE A 176 -8.22 -11.87 1.97
CA ILE A 176 -9.06 -12.46 0.92
C ILE A 176 -8.68 -11.88 -0.44
N ALA A 177 -8.58 -10.56 -0.55
CA ALA A 177 -8.21 -9.91 -1.81
C ALA A 177 -6.81 -10.34 -2.32
N LEU A 178 -5.85 -10.53 -1.41
CA LEU A 178 -4.52 -11.06 -1.75
C LEU A 178 -4.58 -12.53 -2.18
N ALA A 179 -5.39 -13.35 -1.53
CA ALA A 179 -5.60 -14.75 -1.91
C ALA A 179 -6.20 -14.84 -3.33
N ASP A 180 -7.19 -14.01 -3.65
CA ASP A 180 -7.78 -13.95 -4.99
C ASP A 180 -6.74 -13.54 -6.04
N ARG A 181 -5.94 -12.48 -5.76
CA ARG A 181 -4.86 -12.07 -6.66
C ARG A 181 -3.84 -13.17 -6.88
N LEU A 182 -3.41 -13.86 -5.82
CA LEU A 182 -2.47 -14.98 -5.91
C LEU A 182 -3.04 -16.11 -6.76
N TYR A 183 -4.31 -16.45 -6.57
CA TYR A 183 -5.00 -17.46 -7.37
C TYR A 183 -4.98 -17.11 -8.87
N PHE A 184 -5.36 -15.88 -9.24
CA PHE A 184 -5.32 -15.43 -10.64
C PHE A 184 -3.91 -15.43 -11.22
N LEU A 185 -2.91 -14.96 -10.47
CA LEU A 185 -1.51 -14.98 -10.91
C LEU A 185 -1.00 -16.41 -11.14
N THR A 186 -1.39 -17.36 -10.28
CA THR A 186 -1.01 -18.77 -10.42
C THR A 186 -1.60 -19.38 -11.69
N ILE A 187 -2.86 -19.07 -12.01
CA ILE A 187 -3.50 -19.52 -13.26
C ILE A 187 -2.77 -18.93 -14.48
N GLU A 188 -2.50 -17.63 -14.48
CA GLU A 188 -1.81 -16.96 -15.60
C GLU A 188 -0.39 -17.49 -15.79
N ALA A 189 0.36 -17.70 -14.70
CA ALA A 189 1.69 -18.31 -14.74
C ALA A 189 1.64 -19.73 -15.33
N SER A 190 0.65 -20.55 -14.95
CA SER A 190 0.45 -21.89 -15.49
C SER A 190 0.13 -21.88 -16.98
N LYS A 191 -0.71 -20.94 -17.44
CA LYS A 191 -1.00 -20.78 -18.88
C LYS A 191 0.25 -20.38 -19.67
N MET A 192 1.05 -19.43 -19.14
CA MET A 192 2.30 -19.01 -19.76
C MET A 192 3.31 -20.16 -19.86
N TYR A 193 3.48 -20.91 -18.77
CA TYR A 193 4.35 -22.08 -18.74
C TYR A 193 3.97 -23.12 -19.82
N ASN A 194 2.69 -23.46 -19.92
CA ASN A 194 2.20 -24.41 -20.92
C ASN A 194 2.42 -23.88 -22.34
N LYS A 195 2.26 -22.58 -22.59
CA LYS A 195 2.51 -21.97 -23.89
C LYS A 195 3.99 -22.03 -24.28
N ILE A 196 4.90 -21.76 -23.35
CA ILE A 196 6.35 -21.86 -23.57
C ILE A 196 6.70 -23.31 -23.92
N LYS A 197 6.23 -24.29 -23.13
CA LYS A 197 6.48 -25.74 -23.39
C LYS A 197 5.99 -26.18 -24.76
N GLN A 198 4.86 -25.68 -25.26
CA GLN A 198 4.35 -25.95 -26.59
C GLN A 198 5.21 -25.36 -27.71
N MET A 199 5.84 -24.18 -27.45
CA MET A 199 6.76 -23.57 -28.43
C MET A 199 8.10 -24.30 -28.51
N GLU A 200 8.62 -24.82 -27.41
CA GLU A 200 9.88 -25.57 -27.33
C GLU A 200 9.76 -26.98 -27.94
N SER A 201 8.53 -27.50 -28.04
CA SER A 201 8.28 -28.86 -28.63
C SER A 201 8.02 -28.86 -30.15
N ARG A 202 8.13 -27.67 -30.78
CA ARG A 202 8.05 -27.50 -32.25
C ARG A 202 9.41 -27.27 -32.87
#